data_7f6e5e4ce0e8f5df8acad918a203609e
#
_entry.id   7f6e5e4ce0e8f5df8acad918a203609e
#
_cell.length_a   1.000
_cell.length_b   1.000
_cell.length_c   1.000
_cell.angle_alpha   90.00
_cell.angle_beta   90.00
_cell.angle_gamma   90.00
#
_symmetry.space_group_name_H-M   'P 1'
#
loop_
_entity.id
_entity.type
_entity.pdbx_description
1 polymer ?
#
loop_
_entity_poly.entity_id
_entity_poly.type
_entity_poly.pdbx_seq_one_letter_code
_entity_poly.pdbx_strand_id
1 'polypeptide(L)'
;MTHRRLSQAIAEGDGISVLVHVRDADGARRAEESGAEGIVISAADADVRPHTLLPLLAYGPEPEAAAAADAVVLQAADEQSLHALAERCAELGLEIVVRVRDDDELGHALEHVDPEIVLLTADAAEEAQSPLDRVLELLPDVPAGKLAIAELVDASREDVEELERAGIDAVLVAGDVEALVGDGVPDV
;
A
#
# COMPACT_ATOMS: atom_id res chain seq x y z
N MET A 1 13.35 5.35 18.63
CA MET A 1 13.52 4.12 17.83
C MET A 1 13.20 4.52 16.40
N THR A 2 14.09 4.28 15.46
CA THR A 2 13.83 4.57 14.04
C THR A 2 12.91 3.47 13.55
N HIS A 3 11.68 3.82 13.13
CA HIS A 3 10.78 2.86 12.51
C HIS A 3 11.32 2.51 11.11
N ARG A 4 11.07 1.29 10.67
CA ARG A 4 11.42 0.84 9.32
C ARG A 4 10.52 1.58 8.32
N ARG A 5 11.10 2.09 7.24
CA ARG A 5 10.32 2.73 6.17
C ARG A 5 9.45 1.71 5.46
N LEU A 6 8.31 2.16 4.93
CA LEU A 6 7.40 1.28 4.18
C LEU A 6 8.08 0.71 2.94
N SER A 7 8.74 1.57 2.15
CA SER A 7 9.51 1.15 0.97
C SER A 7 10.56 0.10 1.31
N GLN A 8 11.28 0.27 2.42
CA GLN A 8 12.28 -0.68 2.88
C GLN A 8 11.65 -2.01 3.31
N ALA A 9 10.51 -1.97 4.00
CA ALA A 9 9.81 -3.18 4.43
C ALA A 9 9.39 -4.02 3.23
N ILE A 10 8.80 -3.39 2.21
CA ILE A 10 8.37 -4.05 0.97
C ILE A 10 9.58 -4.59 0.19
N ALA A 11 10.63 -3.77 -0.02
CA ALA A 11 11.80 -4.16 -0.82
C ALA A 11 12.67 -5.28 -0.19
N GLU A 12 12.60 -5.47 1.12
CA GLU A 12 13.38 -6.50 1.84
C GLU A 12 12.58 -7.78 2.11
N GLY A 13 11.31 -7.86 1.68
CA GLY A 13 10.46 -9.06 1.80
C GLY A 13 10.99 -10.23 0.95
N ASP A 14 10.72 -11.46 1.37
CA ASP A 14 11.10 -12.69 0.66
C ASP A 14 10.08 -13.11 -0.43
N GLY A 15 9.15 -12.23 -0.78
CA GLY A 15 8.07 -12.42 -1.74
C GLY A 15 7.16 -11.21 -1.76
N ILE A 16 5.90 -11.39 -2.13
CA ILE A 16 4.92 -10.31 -2.10
C ILE A 16 4.55 -9.95 -0.66
N SER A 17 4.74 -8.68 -0.28
CA SER A 17 4.41 -8.19 1.07
C SER A 17 2.89 -8.03 1.26
N VAL A 18 2.36 -8.41 2.43
CA VAL A 18 0.94 -8.23 2.75
C VAL A 18 0.73 -7.04 3.67
N LEU A 19 0.00 -6.03 3.19
CA LEU A 19 -0.42 -4.86 3.95
C LEU A 19 -1.90 -5.01 4.33
N VAL A 20 -2.24 -4.73 5.58
CA VAL A 20 -3.59 -4.98 6.11
C VAL A 20 -4.24 -3.74 6.63
N HIS A 21 -5.47 -3.50 6.19
CA HIS A 21 -6.28 -2.40 6.72
C HIS A 21 -6.82 -2.76 8.11
N VAL A 22 -6.47 -1.96 9.11
CA VAL A 22 -6.94 -2.12 10.50
C VAL A 22 -7.65 -0.88 11.00
N ARG A 23 -8.48 -1.03 12.02
CA ARG A 23 -9.27 0.06 12.61
C ARG A 23 -8.86 0.41 14.04
N ASP A 24 -8.15 -0.51 14.70
CA ASP A 24 -7.80 -0.39 16.11
C ASP A 24 -6.50 -1.13 16.45
N ALA A 25 -6.05 -0.96 17.69
CA ALA A 25 -4.86 -1.58 18.25
C ALA A 25 -4.93 -3.11 18.29
N ASP A 26 -6.11 -3.68 18.49
CA ASP A 26 -6.29 -5.14 18.53
C ASP A 26 -6.18 -5.72 17.11
N GLY A 27 -6.70 -5.02 16.11
CA GLY A 27 -6.51 -5.35 14.70
C GLY A 27 -5.03 -5.32 14.30
N ALA A 28 -4.30 -4.29 14.73
CA ALA A 28 -2.87 -4.17 14.44
C ALA A 28 -2.05 -5.34 15.02
N ARG A 29 -2.31 -5.71 16.27
CA ARG A 29 -1.61 -6.86 16.88
C ARG A 29 -1.92 -8.17 16.17
N ARG A 30 -3.19 -8.42 15.83
CA ARG A 30 -3.57 -9.62 15.07
C ARG A 30 -2.91 -9.66 13.70
N ALA A 31 -2.88 -8.55 12.97
CA ALA A 31 -2.21 -8.46 11.69
C ALA A 31 -0.72 -8.78 11.79
N GLU A 32 -0.02 -8.23 12.79
CA GLU A 32 1.40 -8.52 13.04
C GLU A 32 1.63 -9.99 13.43
N GLU A 33 0.78 -10.57 14.30
CA GLU A 33 0.83 -11.99 14.70
C GLU A 33 0.56 -12.93 13.51
N SER A 34 -0.28 -12.51 12.55
CA SER A 34 -0.62 -13.27 11.34
C SER A 34 0.38 -13.08 10.19
N GLY A 35 1.47 -12.34 10.40
CA GLY A 35 2.54 -12.20 9.43
C GLY A 35 2.36 -11.05 8.43
N ALA A 36 1.51 -10.07 8.71
CA ALA A 36 1.49 -8.83 7.93
C ALA A 36 2.83 -8.09 7.99
N GLU A 37 3.24 -7.46 6.93
CA GLU A 37 4.50 -6.70 6.83
C GLU A 37 4.29 -5.18 6.90
N GLY A 38 3.03 -4.74 6.80
CA GLY A 38 2.64 -3.35 7.00
C GLY A 38 1.17 -3.22 7.38
N ILE A 39 0.83 -2.11 7.96
CA ILE A 39 -0.51 -1.81 8.46
C ILE A 39 -1.03 -0.56 7.76
N VAL A 40 -2.28 -0.63 7.31
CA VAL A 40 -2.98 0.48 6.70
C VAL A 40 -4.04 0.99 7.67
N ILE A 41 -4.03 2.30 7.91
CA ILE A 41 -4.96 2.96 8.84
C ILE A 41 -5.68 4.12 8.15
N SER A 42 -6.86 4.48 8.65
CA SER A 42 -7.41 5.80 8.42
C SER A 42 -6.55 6.85 9.18
N ALA A 43 -6.35 8.02 8.61
CA ALA A 43 -5.59 9.09 9.28
C ALA A 43 -6.15 9.47 10.67
N ALA A 44 -7.43 9.16 10.94
CA ALA A 44 -8.06 9.37 12.23
C ALA A 44 -7.66 8.33 13.31
N ASP A 45 -7.04 7.20 12.90
CA ASP A 45 -6.77 6.05 13.79
C ASP A 45 -5.32 6.07 14.31
N ALA A 46 -4.80 7.24 14.66
CA ALA A 46 -3.41 7.43 15.13
C ALA A 46 -3.05 6.64 16.40
N ASP A 47 -4.05 6.16 17.16
CA ASP A 47 -3.84 5.38 18.38
C ASP A 47 -3.26 3.97 18.12
N VAL A 48 -3.14 3.56 16.85
CA VAL A 48 -2.55 2.27 16.47
C VAL A 48 -1.04 2.24 16.64
N ARG A 49 -0.34 3.36 16.41
CA ARG A 49 1.13 3.45 16.44
C ARG A 49 1.80 2.87 17.69
N PRO A 50 1.32 3.08 18.93
CA PRO A 50 1.96 2.50 20.13
C PRO A 50 1.88 0.97 20.23
N HIS A 51 1.08 0.32 19.37
CA HIS A 51 0.75 -1.10 19.48
C HIS A 51 1.37 -1.98 18.39
N THR A 52 2.16 -1.41 17.49
CA THR A 52 2.85 -2.14 16.43
C THR A 52 4.20 -1.51 16.08
N LEU A 53 5.14 -2.35 15.62
CA LEU A 53 6.41 -1.91 15.06
C LEU A 53 6.41 -1.94 13.52
N LEU A 54 5.35 -2.46 12.91
CA LEU A 54 5.21 -2.48 11.46
C LEU A 54 5.09 -1.07 10.88
N PRO A 55 5.50 -0.85 9.64
CA PRO A 55 5.23 0.40 8.93
C PRO A 55 3.74 0.70 8.88
N LEU A 56 3.39 1.96 9.13
CA LEU A 56 2.02 2.44 9.02
C LEU A 56 1.85 3.27 7.76
N LEU A 57 0.93 2.88 6.91
CA LEU A 57 0.44 3.61 5.75
C LEU A 57 -0.90 4.26 6.08
N ALA A 58 -1.00 5.58 6.05
CA ALA A 58 -2.23 6.29 6.37
C ALA A 58 -3.02 6.69 5.11
N TYR A 59 -4.31 6.42 5.12
CA TYR A 59 -5.26 7.01 4.19
C TYR A 59 -5.84 8.29 4.79
N GLY A 60 -5.70 9.41 4.08
CA GLY A 60 -6.30 10.67 4.51
C GLY A 60 -5.87 11.82 3.61
N PRO A 61 -6.74 12.86 3.47
CA PRO A 61 -6.46 13.97 2.59
C PRO A 61 -5.39 14.93 3.12
N GLU A 62 -5.11 14.87 4.43
CA GLU A 62 -4.26 15.84 5.12
C GLU A 62 -3.00 15.14 5.67
N PRO A 63 -1.79 15.46 5.14
CA PRO A 63 -0.54 14.88 5.63
C PRO A 63 -0.30 15.09 7.14
N GLU A 64 -0.78 16.20 7.71
CA GLU A 64 -0.67 16.48 9.14
C GLU A 64 -1.43 15.49 10.01
N ALA A 65 -2.58 14.99 9.53
CA ALA A 65 -3.33 13.96 10.23
C ALA A 65 -2.63 12.60 10.20
N ALA A 66 -1.74 12.39 9.23
CA ALA A 66 -0.92 11.18 9.07
C ALA A 66 0.41 11.23 9.82
N ALA A 67 0.67 12.26 10.64
CA ALA A 67 1.98 12.46 11.30
C ALA A 67 2.43 11.32 12.23
N ALA A 68 1.52 10.42 12.62
CA ALA A 68 1.85 9.21 13.37
C ALA A 68 2.22 8.02 12.47
N ALA A 69 2.02 8.12 11.16
CA ALA A 69 2.36 7.10 10.18
C ALA A 69 3.77 7.25 9.64
N ASP A 70 4.23 6.26 8.88
CA ASP A 70 5.51 6.26 8.18
C ASP A 70 5.34 6.68 6.72
N ALA A 71 4.14 6.43 6.16
CA ALA A 71 3.78 6.78 4.79
C ALA A 71 2.33 7.27 4.71
N VAL A 72 2.00 8.00 3.64
CA VAL A 72 0.65 8.49 3.37
C VAL A 72 0.25 8.24 1.93
N VAL A 73 -1.03 7.86 1.73
CA VAL A 73 -1.63 7.70 0.41
C VAL A 73 -2.11 9.04 -0.11
N LEU A 74 -1.56 9.49 -1.22
CA LEU A 74 -2.04 10.63 -1.99
C LEU A 74 -2.83 10.15 -3.21
N GLN A 75 -3.87 10.89 -3.58
CA GLN A 75 -4.65 10.63 -4.79
C GLN A 75 -4.20 11.57 -5.90
N ALA A 76 -4.01 11.05 -7.09
CA ALA A 76 -3.65 11.82 -8.28
C ALA A 76 -4.87 12.59 -8.84
N ALA A 77 -5.51 13.45 -8.01
CA ALA A 77 -6.74 14.12 -8.38
C ALA A 77 -6.53 15.37 -9.25
N ASP A 78 -5.50 16.17 -8.94
CA ASP A 78 -5.10 17.34 -9.72
C ASP A 78 -3.62 17.68 -9.45
N GLU A 79 -2.97 18.28 -10.46
CA GLU A 79 -1.54 18.57 -10.49
C GLU A 79 -1.07 19.46 -9.34
N GLN A 80 -1.76 20.57 -9.09
CA GLN A 80 -1.33 21.57 -8.10
C GLN A 80 -1.48 21.02 -6.68
N SER A 81 -2.56 20.32 -6.42
CA SER A 81 -2.81 19.69 -5.13
C SER A 81 -1.83 18.57 -4.85
N LEU A 82 -1.54 17.72 -5.84
CA LEU A 82 -0.63 16.59 -5.66
C LEU A 82 0.81 17.06 -5.34
N HIS A 83 1.31 18.05 -6.08
CA HIS A 83 2.64 18.60 -5.85
C HIS A 83 2.77 19.27 -4.47
N ALA A 84 1.79 20.10 -4.09
CA ALA A 84 1.79 20.76 -2.78
C ALA A 84 1.70 19.77 -1.60
N LEU A 85 0.90 18.70 -1.76
CA LEU A 85 0.82 17.62 -0.77
C LEU A 85 2.13 16.85 -0.66
N ALA A 86 2.80 16.58 -1.80
CA ALA A 86 4.09 15.91 -1.82
C ALA A 86 5.18 16.73 -1.10
N GLU A 87 5.26 18.03 -1.35
CA GLU A 87 6.17 18.92 -0.62
C GLU A 87 5.90 18.88 0.89
N ARG A 88 4.63 18.90 1.28
CA ARG A 88 4.24 18.83 2.67
C ARG A 88 4.59 17.49 3.34
N CYS A 89 4.42 16.38 2.64
CA CYS A 89 4.86 15.07 3.12
C CYS A 89 6.37 15.05 3.35
N ALA A 90 7.16 15.61 2.43
CA ALA A 90 8.61 15.70 2.56
C ALA A 90 9.04 16.51 3.79
N GLU A 91 8.36 17.64 4.09
CA GLU A 91 8.60 18.42 5.30
C GLU A 91 8.31 17.64 6.59
N LEU A 92 7.30 16.78 6.56
CA LEU A 92 6.91 15.93 7.69
C LEU A 92 7.72 14.62 7.79
N GLY A 93 8.54 14.32 6.77
CA GLY A 93 9.33 13.09 6.71
C GLY A 93 8.52 11.84 6.40
N LEU A 94 7.33 11.99 5.81
CA LEU A 94 6.45 10.90 5.40
C LEU A 94 6.87 10.38 4.02
N GLU A 95 6.85 9.07 3.83
CA GLU A 95 6.92 8.47 2.50
C GLU A 95 5.60 8.70 1.75
N ILE A 96 5.69 8.83 0.44
CA ILE A 96 4.54 9.08 -0.42
C ILE A 96 4.20 7.82 -1.18
N VAL A 97 2.93 7.42 -1.10
CA VAL A 97 2.32 6.39 -1.92
C VAL A 97 1.26 7.06 -2.78
N VAL A 98 1.40 7.05 -4.10
CA VAL A 98 0.39 7.66 -4.98
C VAL A 98 -0.55 6.59 -5.48
N ARG A 99 -1.84 6.77 -5.19
CA ARG A 99 -2.92 5.89 -5.62
C ARG A 99 -3.36 6.28 -7.03
N VAL A 100 -3.37 5.30 -7.94
CA VAL A 100 -3.73 5.48 -9.35
C VAL A 100 -4.72 4.40 -9.80
N ARG A 101 -5.64 4.77 -10.70
CA ARG A 101 -6.73 3.92 -11.21
C ARG A 101 -6.59 3.59 -12.69
N ASP A 102 -5.83 4.41 -13.41
CA ASP A 102 -5.64 4.31 -14.85
C ASP A 102 -4.28 4.87 -15.29
N ASP A 103 -4.00 4.72 -16.57
CA ASP A 103 -2.73 5.13 -17.20
C ASP A 103 -2.53 6.65 -17.17
N ASP A 104 -3.61 7.42 -17.27
CA ASP A 104 -3.56 8.88 -17.24
C ASP A 104 -3.16 9.38 -15.84
N GLU A 105 -3.75 8.80 -14.79
CA GLU A 105 -3.37 9.10 -13.40
C GLU A 105 -1.94 8.65 -13.09
N LEU A 106 -1.52 7.49 -13.59
CA LEU A 106 -0.15 7.00 -13.44
C LEU A 106 0.84 7.95 -14.12
N GLY A 107 0.60 8.31 -15.38
CA GLY A 107 1.42 9.26 -16.13
C GLY A 107 1.55 10.60 -15.40
N HIS A 108 0.43 11.11 -14.90
CA HIS A 108 0.37 12.35 -14.13
C HIS A 108 1.19 12.27 -12.83
N ALA A 109 1.06 11.19 -12.07
CA ALA A 109 1.82 10.98 -10.83
C ALA A 109 3.33 10.92 -11.09
N LEU A 110 3.76 10.23 -12.13
CA LEU A 110 5.17 10.09 -12.51
C LEU A 110 5.78 11.41 -13.00
N GLU A 111 5.01 12.22 -13.75
CA GLU A 111 5.49 13.49 -14.26
C GLU A 111 5.66 14.56 -13.17
N HIS A 112 4.77 14.59 -12.18
CA HIS A 112 4.70 15.71 -11.23
C HIS A 112 5.27 15.40 -9.84
N VAL A 113 5.30 14.13 -9.41
CA VAL A 113 5.78 13.75 -8.07
C VAL A 113 6.90 12.73 -8.12
N ASP A 114 6.89 11.87 -9.15
CA ASP A 114 7.85 10.76 -9.31
C ASP A 114 7.96 9.88 -8.04
N PRO A 115 6.84 9.35 -7.52
CA PRO A 115 6.81 8.63 -6.25
C PRO A 115 7.66 7.35 -6.31
N GLU A 116 8.23 6.94 -5.18
CA GLU A 116 8.93 5.65 -5.05
C GLU A 116 7.95 4.47 -5.05
N ILE A 117 6.72 4.70 -4.54
CA ILE A 117 5.70 3.68 -4.36
C ILE A 117 4.41 4.11 -5.09
N VAL A 118 3.86 3.21 -5.91
CA VAL A 118 2.58 3.39 -6.60
C VAL A 118 1.58 2.37 -6.05
N LEU A 119 0.36 2.81 -5.73
CA LEU A 119 -0.75 1.97 -5.31
C LEU A 119 -1.74 1.84 -6.47
N LEU A 120 -1.75 0.68 -7.11
CA LEU A 120 -2.64 0.35 -8.21
C LEU A 120 -3.99 -0.11 -7.67
N THR A 121 -5.06 0.48 -8.15
CA THR A 121 -6.42 0.14 -7.71
C THR A 121 -7.37 0.09 -8.89
N ALA A 122 -8.47 -0.65 -8.75
CA ALA A 122 -9.56 -0.67 -9.69
C ALA A 122 -10.73 0.17 -9.19
N ASP A 123 -11.34 0.95 -10.07
CA ASP A 123 -12.62 1.58 -9.74
C ASP A 123 -13.73 0.51 -9.71
N ALA A 124 -14.51 0.51 -8.63
CA ALA A 124 -15.66 -0.38 -8.47
C ALA A 124 -16.79 -0.16 -9.50
N ALA A 125 -16.66 0.82 -10.39
CA ALA A 125 -17.69 1.23 -11.32
C ALA A 125 -17.66 0.51 -12.68
N GLU A 126 -16.58 -0.19 -13.02
CA GLU A 126 -16.50 -0.97 -14.26
C GLU A 126 -16.87 -2.44 -13.99
N GLU A 127 -18.16 -2.75 -14.12
CA GLU A 127 -18.71 -4.11 -13.92
C GLU A 127 -18.15 -5.18 -14.90
N ALA A 128 -17.32 -4.78 -15.87
CA ALA A 128 -16.87 -5.66 -16.96
C ALA A 128 -15.53 -6.37 -16.69
N GLN A 129 -14.75 -5.92 -15.71
CA GLN A 129 -13.41 -6.41 -15.44
C GLN A 129 -13.20 -6.70 -13.96
N SER A 130 -12.44 -7.75 -13.61
CA SER A 130 -12.11 -8.00 -12.23
C SER A 130 -11.09 -6.96 -11.71
N PRO A 131 -11.10 -6.61 -10.41
CA PRO A 131 -10.09 -5.72 -9.84
C PRO A 131 -8.65 -6.22 -10.08
N LEU A 132 -8.44 -7.53 -10.03
CA LEU A 132 -7.15 -8.16 -10.32
C LEU A 132 -6.70 -7.89 -11.76
N ASP A 133 -7.58 -8.15 -12.76
CA ASP A 133 -7.25 -7.93 -14.17
C ASP A 133 -6.86 -6.47 -14.42
N ARG A 134 -7.57 -5.52 -13.80
CA ARG A 134 -7.29 -4.10 -13.97
C ARG A 134 -5.93 -3.71 -13.40
N VAL A 135 -5.58 -4.20 -12.22
CA VAL A 135 -4.26 -3.98 -11.62
C VAL A 135 -3.16 -4.56 -12.51
N LEU A 136 -3.37 -5.78 -13.03
CA LEU A 136 -2.41 -6.44 -13.91
C LEU A 136 -2.24 -5.73 -15.26
N GLU A 137 -3.28 -5.06 -15.77
CA GLU A 137 -3.19 -4.22 -16.97
C GLU A 137 -2.35 -2.96 -16.74
N LEU A 138 -2.43 -2.33 -15.56
CA LEU A 138 -1.68 -1.12 -15.22
C LEU A 138 -0.21 -1.39 -14.89
N LEU A 139 0.10 -2.58 -14.38
CA LEU A 139 1.45 -2.91 -13.90
C LEU A 139 2.57 -2.70 -14.94
N PRO A 140 2.40 -3.05 -16.24
CA PRO A 140 3.45 -2.84 -17.24
C PRO A 140 3.87 -1.38 -17.45
N ASP A 141 3.01 -0.43 -17.08
CA ASP A 141 3.27 1.01 -17.24
C ASP A 141 3.99 1.60 -16.01
N VAL A 142 4.11 0.84 -14.91
CA VAL A 142 4.92 1.23 -13.75
C VAL A 142 6.39 1.11 -14.10
N PRO A 143 7.19 2.20 -14.00
CA PRO A 143 8.59 2.15 -14.36
C PRO A 143 9.40 1.20 -13.48
N ALA A 144 10.35 0.51 -14.07
CA ALA A 144 11.30 -0.34 -13.34
C ALA A 144 12.03 0.47 -12.25
N GLY A 145 12.06 -0.08 -11.04
CA GLY A 145 12.66 0.55 -9.86
C GLY A 145 11.67 1.30 -8.97
N LYS A 146 10.39 1.38 -9.37
CA LYS A 146 9.29 1.77 -8.48
C LYS A 146 8.73 0.52 -7.80
N LEU A 147 8.17 0.68 -6.60
CA LEU A 147 7.43 -0.38 -5.92
C LEU A 147 5.95 -0.28 -6.28
N ALA A 148 5.36 -1.40 -6.64
CA ALA A 148 3.94 -1.51 -6.99
C ALA A 148 3.17 -2.24 -5.89
N ILE A 149 2.16 -1.58 -5.33
CA ILE A 149 1.20 -2.17 -4.39
C ILE A 149 -0.11 -2.37 -5.12
N ALA A 150 -0.71 -3.56 -5.04
CA ALA A 150 -2.07 -3.83 -5.54
C ALA A 150 -3.09 -3.64 -4.41
N GLU A 151 -4.13 -2.83 -4.62
CA GLU A 151 -5.25 -2.69 -3.68
C GLU A 151 -6.37 -3.66 -4.07
N LEU A 152 -6.47 -4.79 -3.35
CA LEU A 152 -7.52 -5.79 -3.54
C LEU A 152 -8.17 -6.10 -2.18
N VAL A 153 -9.34 -5.48 -1.93
CA VAL A 153 -10.04 -5.55 -0.63
C VAL A 153 -10.33 -6.99 -0.20
N ASP A 154 -10.77 -7.84 -1.14
CA ASP A 154 -11.18 -9.23 -0.92
C ASP A 154 -10.29 -10.21 -1.70
N ALA A 155 -8.96 -10.02 -1.66
CA ALA A 155 -8.03 -10.90 -2.36
C ALA A 155 -8.10 -12.33 -1.83
N SER A 156 -8.12 -13.30 -2.72
CA SER A 156 -7.88 -14.71 -2.42
C SER A 156 -6.37 -15.02 -2.45
N ARG A 157 -5.99 -16.18 -1.91
CA ARG A 157 -4.61 -16.66 -2.01
C ARG A 157 -4.15 -16.82 -3.46
N GLU A 158 -5.04 -17.28 -4.35
CA GLU A 158 -4.76 -17.43 -5.77
C GLU A 158 -4.47 -16.09 -6.44
N ASP A 159 -5.22 -15.03 -6.08
CA ASP A 159 -4.98 -13.68 -6.54
C ASP A 159 -3.62 -13.16 -6.09
N VAL A 160 -3.24 -13.40 -4.83
CA VAL A 160 -1.93 -13.00 -4.28
C VAL A 160 -0.78 -13.73 -5.00
N GLU A 161 -0.92 -15.04 -5.26
CA GLU A 161 0.07 -15.81 -6.02
C GLU A 161 0.18 -15.34 -7.49
N GLU A 162 -0.91 -14.85 -8.08
CA GLU A 162 -0.92 -14.28 -9.42
C GLU A 162 -0.24 -12.92 -9.47
N LEU A 163 -0.52 -12.04 -8.49
CA LEU A 163 0.15 -10.75 -8.33
C LEU A 163 1.66 -10.91 -8.13
N GLU A 164 2.09 -11.85 -7.29
CA GLU A 164 3.51 -12.14 -7.05
C GLU A 164 4.21 -12.59 -8.33
N ARG A 165 3.59 -13.52 -9.09
CA ARG A 165 4.12 -13.98 -10.39
C ARG A 165 4.20 -12.88 -11.43
N ALA A 166 3.31 -11.90 -11.37
CA ALA A 166 3.31 -10.73 -12.25
C ALA A 166 4.38 -9.69 -11.89
N GLY A 167 4.91 -9.74 -10.65
CA GLY A 167 5.94 -8.82 -10.17
C GLY A 167 5.39 -7.64 -9.35
N ILE A 168 4.22 -7.78 -8.75
CA ILE A 168 3.71 -6.86 -7.72
C ILE A 168 4.53 -7.07 -6.44
N ASP A 169 4.96 -5.97 -5.81
CA ASP A 169 5.82 -6.00 -4.62
C ASP A 169 5.02 -6.16 -3.32
N ALA A 170 3.78 -5.64 -3.30
CA ALA A 170 2.90 -5.77 -2.13
C ALA A 170 1.42 -5.82 -2.52
N VAL A 171 0.60 -6.46 -1.67
CA VAL A 171 -0.86 -6.43 -1.76
C VAL A 171 -1.46 -5.76 -0.53
N LEU A 172 -2.44 -4.88 -0.73
CA LEU A 172 -3.22 -4.25 0.32
C LEU A 172 -4.59 -4.90 0.39
N VAL A 173 -4.91 -5.47 1.54
CA VAL A 173 -6.16 -6.20 1.77
C VAL A 173 -6.91 -5.67 3.00
N ALA A 174 -8.22 -5.93 3.06
CA ALA A 174 -9.04 -5.61 4.24
C ALA A 174 -9.42 -6.86 5.06
N GLY A 175 -9.00 -8.04 4.62
CA GLY A 175 -9.41 -9.33 5.15
C GLY A 175 -8.43 -10.00 6.11
N ASP A 176 -8.60 -11.30 6.27
CA ASP A 176 -7.80 -12.14 7.16
C ASP A 176 -6.45 -12.51 6.49
N VAL A 177 -5.37 -12.09 7.13
CA VAL A 177 -3.99 -12.32 6.64
C VAL A 177 -3.61 -13.80 6.69
N GLU A 178 -4.05 -14.56 7.71
CA GLU A 178 -3.71 -15.98 7.84
C GLU A 178 -4.11 -16.81 6.61
N ALA A 179 -5.19 -16.41 5.96
CA ALA A 179 -5.65 -17.08 4.74
C ALA A 179 -4.76 -16.78 3.50
N LEU A 180 -3.99 -15.69 3.54
CA LEU A 180 -3.21 -15.16 2.40
C LEU A 180 -1.72 -15.48 2.54
N VAL A 181 -1.17 -15.36 3.74
CA VAL A 181 0.23 -15.73 4.04
C VAL A 181 0.28 -17.26 4.16
N GLY A 182 0.96 -17.91 3.24
CA GLY A 182 1.11 -19.36 3.28
C GLY A 182 1.85 -19.82 4.54
N ASP A 183 1.55 -21.05 5.01
CA ASP A 183 2.31 -21.72 6.05
C ASP A 183 3.79 -21.84 5.61
N GLY A 184 4.57 -20.81 5.90
CA GLY A 184 6.02 -20.76 5.63
C GLY A 184 6.84 -21.59 6.61
N VAL A 185 6.33 -22.77 7.00
CA VAL A 185 7.13 -23.78 7.72
C VAL A 185 7.42 -24.92 6.74
N PRO A 186 8.64 -25.01 6.19
CA PRO A 186 9.03 -26.25 5.53
C PRO A 186 9.07 -27.34 6.60
N ASP A 187 8.26 -28.38 6.43
CA ASP A 187 8.40 -29.64 7.14
C ASP A 187 9.83 -30.17 6.94
N VAL A 188 10.60 -30.19 8.02
CA VAL A 188 11.93 -30.80 8.08
C VAL A 188 11.81 -32.24 8.54
#